data_70d846858e5864d0908e7bcc314c1d6d
#
_entry.id   70d846858e5864d0908e7bcc314c1d6d
#
_cell.length_a   1.000
_cell.length_b   1.000
_cell.length_c   1.000
_cell.angle_alpha   90.00
_cell.angle_beta   90.00
_cell.angle_gamma   90.00
#
_symmetry.space_group_name_H-M   'P 1'
#
loop_
_entity.id
_entity.type
_entity.pdbx_description
1 polymer ?
#
loop_
_entity_poly.entity_id
_entity_poly.type
_entity_poly.pdbx_seq_one_letter_code
_entity_poly.pdbx_strand_id
1 'polypeptide(L)'
;HTPATDASGPVKATMDVLFEDFKNNRLPAKLRVSLACCLNMCGAVHCSDIAILGYHRKPPMIDHEYLDKMCEIPLAIAACPTAAIKPAKVEVGGQKVNSVAINYERCMFCGNCYTMCPALPLSDKEGDGIVIMAGGKVSNRISPPKFSKVVVAFIPNEPPRWPQTTAVIKKIVEVYAANARKYERLGEWAERIGWERFFEKCELPFTHHLIDDFRDPAYYTWRQTTQFKF
;
A
#
# COMPACT_ATOMS: atom_id res chain seq x y z
N HIS A 1 1.22 13.88 -0.18
CA HIS A 1 0.66 12.54 -0.41
C HIS A 1 -0.52 12.62 -1.35
N THR A 2 -0.54 11.78 -2.37
CA THR A 2 -1.67 11.63 -3.27
C THR A 2 -2.33 10.28 -3.00
N PRO A 3 -3.61 10.23 -2.57
CA PRO A 3 -4.26 8.98 -2.25
C PRO A 3 -4.59 8.16 -3.50
N ALA A 4 -4.42 6.83 -3.41
CA ALA A 4 -4.89 5.87 -4.40
C ALA A 4 -6.32 5.40 -4.09
N THR A 5 -6.70 5.44 -2.82
CA THR A 5 -8.07 5.17 -2.35
C THR A 5 -8.48 6.18 -1.30
N ASP A 6 -9.80 6.32 -1.08
CA ASP A 6 -10.30 7.05 0.07
C ASP A 6 -9.87 6.36 1.38
N ALA A 7 -9.62 7.13 2.42
CA ALA A 7 -9.26 6.59 3.72
C ALA A 7 -10.50 6.24 4.56
N SER A 8 -11.46 7.15 4.63
CA SER A 8 -12.64 7.01 5.50
C SER A 8 -13.65 5.98 4.98
N GLY A 9 -13.88 5.93 3.68
CA GLY A 9 -14.87 5.05 3.06
C GLY A 9 -14.58 3.57 3.29
N PRO A 10 -13.41 3.04 2.91
CA PRO A 10 -13.06 1.64 3.15
C PRO A 10 -13.00 1.28 4.63
N VAL A 11 -12.55 2.21 5.50
CA VAL A 11 -12.57 2.00 6.95
C VAL A 11 -14.00 1.83 7.44
N LYS A 12 -14.91 2.73 7.06
CA LYS A 12 -16.32 2.64 7.44
C LYS A 12 -16.96 1.35 6.94
N ALA A 13 -16.73 1.01 5.67
CA ALA A 13 -17.26 -0.23 5.08
C ALA A 13 -16.76 -1.48 5.81
N THR A 14 -15.47 -1.52 6.15
CA THR A 14 -14.87 -2.62 6.91
C THR A 14 -15.43 -2.71 8.34
N MET A 15 -15.56 -1.58 9.02
CA MET A 15 -16.10 -1.53 10.37
C MET A 15 -17.58 -1.95 10.42
N ASP A 16 -18.37 -1.59 9.42
CA ASP A 16 -19.77 -2.02 9.32
C ASP A 16 -19.87 -3.57 9.20
N VAL A 17 -18.98 -4.17 8.42
CA VAL A 17 -18.94 -5.63 8.22
C VAL A 17 -18.44 -6.39 9.46
N LEU A 18 -17.48 -5.83 10.20
CA LEU A 18 -16.86 -6.46 11.36
C LEU A 18 -17.45 -5.98 12.69
N PHE A 19 -18.52 -5.18 12.67
CA PHE A 19 -19.08 -4.57 13.88
C PHE A 19 -19.43 -5.58 14.98
N GLU A 20 -20.09 -6.67 14.61
CA GLU A 20 -20.49 -7.70 15.60
C GLU A 20 -19.30 -8.43 16.21
N ASP A 21 -18.20 -8.61 15.47
CA ASP A 21 -17.00 -9.25 15.99
C ASP A 21 -16.32 -8.38 17.05
N PHE A 22 -16.26 -7.07 16.82
CA PHE A 22 -15.70 -6.12 17.78
C PHE A 22 -16.61 -5.91 18.99
N LYS A 23 -17.92 -5.75 18.79
CA LYS A 23 -18.89 -5.54 19.85
C LYS A 23 -18.93 -6.70 20.83
N ASN A 24 -18.88 -7.93 20.33
CA ASN A 24 -19.06 -9.13 21.12
C ASN A 24 -17.75 -9.76 21.61
N ASN A 25 -16.60 -9.16 21.32
CA ASN A 25 -15.27 -9.69 21.68
C ASN A 25 -15.07 -11.17 21.32
N ARG A 26 -15.52 -11.56 20.13
CA ARG A 26 -15.50 -12.98 19.69
C ARG A 26 -14.14 -13.47 19.22
N LEU A 27 -13.19 -12.57 19.03
CA LEU A 27 -11.89 -12.92 18.48
C LEU A 27 -10.96 -13.54 19.53
N PRO A 28 -10.09 -14.48 19.12
CA PRO A 28 -9.18 -15.17 20.03
C PRO A 28 -8.19 -14.23 20.73
N ALA A 29 -7.78 -13.17 20.06
CA ALA A 29 -6.91 -12.13 20.60
C ALA A 29 -7.23 -10.78 19.95
N LYS A 30 -6.54 -9.71 20.39
CA LYS A 30 -6.64 -8.39 19.79
C LYS A 30 -6.33 -8.44 18.28
N LEU A 31 -7.24 -7.91 17.49
CA LEU A 31 -7.06 -7.73 16.05
C LEU A 31 -7.00 -6.24 15.72
N ARG A 32 -5.94 -5.79 15.08
CA ARG A 32 -5.78 -4.44 14.58
C ARG A 32 -5.99 -4.43 13.08
N VAL A 33 -7.03 -3.77 12.62
CA VAL A 33 -7.25 -3.45 11.21
C VAL A 33 -6.88 -1.98 11.00
N SER A 34 -5.99 -1.71 10.07
CA SER A 34 -5.54 -0.34 9.76
C SER A 34 -5.58 -0.09 8.27
N LEU A 35 -5.77 1.17 7.90
CA LEU A 35 -5.76 1.58 6.50
C LEU A 35 -4.78 2.74 6.29
N ALA A 36 -4.05 2.68 5.17
CA ALA A 36 -3.37 3.83 4.59
C ALA A 36 -3.80 4.01 3.14
N CYS A 37 -4.07 5.24 2.75
CA CYS A 37 -4.59 5.55 1.42
C CYS A 37 -3.55 5.44 0.29
N CYS A 38 -2.31 5.26 0.58
CA CYS A 38 -1.20 5.00 -0.35
C CYS A 38 -0.11 4.15 0.31
N LEU A 39 0.87 3.69 -0.49
CA LEU A 39 2.00 2.87 -0.01
C LEU A 39 3.03 3.63 0.85
N ASN A 40 2.84 4.90 1.13
CA ASN A 40 3.65 5.60 2.16
C ASN A 40 3.37 5.11 3.58
N MET A 41 2.34 4.26 3.77
CA MET A 41 2.09 3.47 4.98
C MET A 41 2.01 4.29 6.26
N CYS A 42 1.25 5.38 6.23
CA CYS A 42 1.05 6.22 7.40
C CYS A 42 0.55 5.41 8.60
N GLY A 43 0.97 5.81 9.81
CA GLY A 43 0.54 5.16 11.05
C GLY A 43 1.09 3.74 11.24
N ALA A 44 2.20 3.38 10.62
CA ALA A 44 2.81 2.05 10.69
C ALA A 44 1.80 0.93 10.36
N VAL A 45 1.01 1.14 9.31
CA VAL A 45 -0.06 0.24 8.90
C VAL A 45 0.44 -1.18 8.65
N HIS A 46 1.65 -1.33 8.11
CA HIS A 46 2.31 -2.62 7.85
C HIS A 46 2.66 -3.43 9.11
N CYS A 47 2.49 -2.86 10.29
CA CYS A 47 2.61 -3.58 11.57
C CYS A 47 1.24 -4.03 12.13
N SER A 48 0.18 -3.92 11.37
CA SER A 48 -1.18 -4.31 11.77
C SER A 48 -1.45 -5.77 11.45
N ASP A 49 -2.36 -6.39 12.20
CA ASP A 49 -2.80 -7.76 11.91
C ASP A 49 -3.41 -7.87 10.51
N ILE A 50 -4.20 -6.87 10.11
CA ILE A 50 -4.68 -6.69 8.74
C ILE A 50 -4.41 -5.24 8.33
N ALA A 51 -3.77 -5.06 7.20
CA ALA A 51 -3.45 -3.77 6.63
C ALA A 51 -4.15 -3.61 5.27
N ILE A 52 -4.85 -2.50 5.11
CA ILE A 52 -5.50 -2.10 3.86
C ILE A 52 -4.69 -0.95 3.29
N LEU A 53 -4.19 -1.08 2.08
CA LEU A 53 -3.30 -0.10 1.45
C LEU A 53 -3.83 0.33 0.11
N GLY A 54 -3.97 1.64 -0.10
CA GLY A 54 -4.13 2.19 -1.43
C GLY A 54 -2.87 1.96 -2.26
N TYR A 55 -3.04 1.64 -3.52
CA TYR A 55 -1.95 1.24 -4.41
C TYR A 55 -2.03 1.95 -5.76
N HIS A 56 -1.03 2.79 -6.06
CA HIS A 56 -0.84 3.38 -7.38
C HIS A 56 -0.13 2.40 -8.29
N ARG A 57 -0.71 2.10 -9.43
CA ARG A 57 -0.14 1.16 -10.41
C ARG A 57 0.67 1.83 -11.51
N LYS A 58 0.48 3.12 -11.70
CA LYS A 58 1.18 3.90 -12.72
C LYS A 58 1.99 5.02 -12.07
N PRO A 59 3.15 5.36 -12.64
CA PRO A 59 3.86 6.56 -12.24
C PRO A 59 3.03 7.80 -12.59
N PRO A 60 3.41 9.01 -12.09
CA PRO A 60 2.71 10.23 -12.42
C PRO A 60 2.58 10.42 -13.93
N MET A 61 1.39 10.78 -14.38
CA MET A 61 1.18 11.25 -15.74
C MET A 61 1.82 12.63 -15.91
N ILE A 62 2.11 13.01 -17.14
CA ILE A 62 2.73 14.30 -17.43
C ILE A 62 1.81 15.06 -18.38
N ASP A 63 1.32 16.20 -17.93
CA ASP A 63 0.63 17.15 -18.79
C ASP A 63 1.67 18.10 -19.39
N HIS A 64 2.17 17.75 -20.56
CA HIS A 64 3.23 18.49 -21.23
C HIS A 64 2.83 19.89 -21.67
N GLU A 65 1.54 20.16 -21.90
CA GLU A 65 1.06 21.48 -22.33
C GLU A 65 1.08 22.50 -21.19
N TYR A 66 0.77 22.06 -20.00
CA TYR A 66 0.63 22.93 -18.82
C TYR A 66 1.87 22.98 -17.96
N LEU A 67 2.76 21.99 -18.03
CA LEU A 67 3.88 21.86 -17.11
C LEU A 67 4.81 23.08 -17.14
N ASP A 68 5.24 23.54 -18.31
CA ASP A 68 6.13 24.71 -18.48
C ASP A 68 5.41 26.04 -18.14
N LYS A 69 4.07 26.06 -18.20
CA LYS A 69 3.26 27.27 -17.94
C LYS A 69 2.85 27.40 -16.46
N MET A 70 2.70 26.29 -15.76
CA MET A 70 2.14 26.27 -14.39
C MET A 70 3.19 25.99 -13.33
N CYS A 71 4.29 25.34 -13.70
CA CYS A 71 5.21 24.79 -12.74
C CYS A 71 6.64 25.27 -12.99
N GLU A 72 7.38 25.41 -11.91
CA GLU A 72 8.83 25.54 -11.98
C GLU A 72 9.45 24.15 -12.11
N ILE A 73 9.89 23.80 -13.29
CA ILE A 73 10.45 22.48 -13.62
C ILE A 73 11.58 22.07 -12.66
N PRO A 74 12.54 22.96 -12.30
CA PRO A 74 13.58 22.62 -11.33
C PRO A 74 13.03 22.19 -9.96
N LEU A 75 11.94 22.80 -9.48
CA LEU A 75 11.31 22.42 -8.21
C LEU A 75 10.63 21.05 -8.30
N ALA A 76 9.93 20.77 -9.41
CA ALA A 76 9.32 19.46 -9.62
C ALA A 76 10.38 18.34 -9.68
N ILE A 77 11.53 18.60 -10.30
CA ILE A 77 12.66 17.67 -10.35
C ILE A 77 13.26 17.47 -8.96
N ALA A 78 13.50 18.56 -8.23
CA ALA A 78 14.09 18.53 -6.88
C ALA A 78 13.18 17.84 -5.85
N ALA A 79 11.87 17.87 -6.05
CA ALA A 79 10.89 17.21 -5.17
C ALA A 79 10.98 15.68 -5.21
N CYS A 80 11.61 15.09 -6.23
CA CYS A 80 11.67 13.64 -6.39
C CYS A 80 12.76 13.03 -5.48
N PRO A 81 12.38 12.25 -4.43
CA PRO A 81 13.36 11.70 -3.47
C PRO A 81 14.26 10.62 -4.10
N THR A 82 13.84 9.99 -5.19
CA THR A 82 14.59 8.93 -5.89
C THR A 82 15.29 9.40 -7.15
N ALA A 83 15.26 10.72 -7.45
CA ALA A 83 15.76 11.29 -8.69
C ALA A 83 15.20 10.59 -9.95
N ALA A 84 13.94 10.20 -9.91
CA ALA A 84 13.24 9.58 -11.03
C ALA A 84 12.90 10.60 -12.14
N ILE A 85 12.81 11.90 -11.80
CA ILE A 85 12.40 12.95 -12.72
C ILE A 85 13.64 13.64 -13.28
N LYS A 86 13.67 13.77 -14.61
CA LYS A 86 14.75 14.46 -15.35
C LYS A 86 14.16 15.51 -16.28
N PRO A 87 14.90 16.60 -16.57
CA PRO A 87 14.46 17.56 -17.57
C PRO A 87 14.41 16.92 -18.97
N ALA A 88 13.41 17.24 -19.74
CA ALA A 88 13.24 16.78 -21.10
C ALA A 88 12.64 17.89 -21.97
N LYS A 89 12.87 17.80 -23.30
CA LYS A 89 12.18 18.63 -24.29
C LYS A 89 11.26 17.73 -25.08
N VAL A 90 9.99 18.11 -25.15
CA VAL A 90 8.95 17.33 -25.81
C VAL A 90 8.30 18.22 -26.88
N GLU A 91 7.89 17.64 -27.98
CA GLU A 91 7.18 18.32 -29.03
C GLU A 91 5.67 18.19 -28.80
N VAL A 92 5.00 19.32 -28.60
CA VAL A 92 3.57 19.41 -28.40
C VAL A 92 3.00 20.36 -29.43
N GLY A 93 2.09 19.89 -30.28
CA GLY A 93 1.46 20.70 -31.32
C GLY A 93 2.46 21.32 -32.32
N GLY A 94 3.59 20.68 -32.57
CA GLY A 94 4.62 21.18 -33.47
C GLY A 94 5.59 22.21 -32.86
N GLN A 95 5.44 22.49 -31.55
CA GLN A 95 6.36 23.35 -30.80
C GLN A 95 7.15 22.56 -29.77
N LYS A 96 8.43 22.87 -29.63
CA LYS A 96 9.29 22.27 -28.59
C LYS A 96 9.07 23.00 -27.27
N VAL A 97 8.51 22.31 -26.28
CA VAL A 97 8.27 22.82 -24.93
C VAL A 97 9.24 22.18 -23.94
N ASN A 98 9.60 22.92 -22.89
CA ASN A 98 10.33 22.34 -21.77
C ASN A 98 9.39 21.47 -20.95
N SER A 99 9.87 20.29 -20.58
CA SER A 99 9.08 19.31 -19.83
C SER A 99 9.99 18.43 -18.99
N VAL A 100 9.44 17.34 -18.47
CA VAL A 100 10.17 16.32 -17.71
C VAL A 100 9.94 14.94 -18.30
N ALA A 101 10.88 14.04 -18.03
CA ALA A 101 10.74 12.60 -18.25
C ALA A 101 10.85 11.87 -16.91
N ILE A 102 10.04 10.85 -16.69
CA ILE A 102 10.01 10.05 -15.46
C ILE A 102 10.61 8.67 -15.74
N ASN A 103 11.62 8.31 -14.98
CA ASN A 103 12.13 6.93 -14.96
C ASN A 103 11.25 6.09 -14.03
N TYR A 104 10.48 5.17 -14.59
CA TYR A 104 9.50 4.35 -13.89
C TYR A 104 10.14 3.39 -12.88
N GLU A 105 11.30 2.86 -13.17
CA GLU A 105 12.02 1.95 -12.27
C GLU A 105 12.49 2.63 -10.99
N ARG A 106 12.71 3.95 -11.05
CA ARG A 106 13.10 4.75 -9.89
C ARG A 106 11.94 5.39 -9.17
N CYS A 107 10.76 5.43 -9.78
CA CYS A 107 9.59 6.05 -9.17
C CYS A 107 9.07 5.21 -8.01
N MET A 108 8.98 5.80 -6.82
CA MET A 108 8.40 5.16 -5.63
C MET A 108 6.94 5.53 -5.38
N PHE A 109 6.29 6.16 -6.33
CA PHE A 109 4.85 6.55 -6.27
C PHE A 109 4.48 7.40 -5.04
N CYS A 110 5.38 8.22 -4.53
CA CYS A 110 5.15 9.01 -3.32
C CYS A 110 4.25 10.25 -3.51
N GLY A 111 4.11 10.75 -4.74
CA GLY A 111 3.30 11.93 -5.06
C GLY A 111 3.92 13.28 -4.71
N ASN A 112 5.18 13.36 -4.25
CA ASN A 112 5.83 14.64 -3.96
C ASN A 112 5.89 15.59 -5.16
N CYS A 113 6.08 15.04 -6.36
CA CYS A 113 6.08 15.85 -7.59
C CYS A 113 4.71 16.50 -7.84
N TYR A 114 3.62 15.80 -7.57
CA TYR A 114 2.27 16.34 -7.70
C TYR A 114 1.99 17.49 -6.72
N THR A 115 2.50 17.41 -5.51
CA THR A 115 2.33 18.50 -4.54
C THR A 115 3.06 19.78 -4.95
N MET A 116 4.12 19.65 -5.74
CA MET A 116 4.86 20.80 -6.28
C MET A 116 4.34 21.25 -7.64
N CYS A 117 3.79 20.35 -8.42
CA CYS A 117 3.32 20.64 -9.76
C CYS A 117 2.05 19.82 -10.10
N PRO A 118 0.87 20.46 -10.20
CA PRO A 118 -0.38 19.77 -10.50
C PRO A 118 -0.42 19.15 -11.91
N ALA A 119 0.51 19.52 -12.79
CA ALA A 119 0.66 18.93 -14.12
C ALA A 119 1.33 17.52 -14.08
N LEU A 120 1.62 16.98 -12.88
CA LEU A 120 2.16 15.64 -12.66
C LEU A 120 1.20 14.78 -11.80
N PRO A 121 -0.06 14.55 -12.22
CA PRO A 121 -1.03 13.80 -11.44
C PRO A 121 -0.61 12.33 -11.32
N LEU A 122 -0.71 11.79 -10.09
CA LEU A 122 -0.39 10.39 -9.78
C LEU A 122 -1.63 9.51 -9.72
N SER A 123 -2.76 10.04 -9.26
CA SER A 123 -4.00 9.27 -9.11
C SER A 123 -4.58 8.84 -10.46
N ASP A 124 -4.91 7.55 -10.56
CA ASP A 124 -5.59 6.96 -11.71
C ASP A 124 -6.87 6.28 -11.21
N LYS A 125 -8.03 6.86 -11.51
CA LYS A 125 -9.33 6.35 -11.00
C LYS A 125 -9.64 4.92 -11.42
N GLU A 126 -9.15 4.51 -12.58
CA GLU A 126 -9.42 3.17 -13.14
C GLU A 126 -8.30 2.18 -12.81
N GLY A 127 -7.08 2.66 -12.69
CA GLY A 127 -5.90 1.82 -12.47
C GLY A 127 -5.50 1.63 -11.02
N ASP A 128 -5.85 2.56 -10.14
CA ASP A 128 -5.51 2.47 -8.72
C ASP A 128 -6.41 1.47 -8.00
N GLY A 129 -5.89 0.88 -6.95
CA GLY A 129 -6.62 -0.12 -6.20
C GLY A 129 -6.14 -0.29 -4.77
N ILE A 130 -6.42 -1.44 -4.22
CA ILE A 130 -6.15 -1.79 -2.82
C ILE A 130 -5.29 -3.05 -2.76
N VAL A 131 -4.30 -3.03 -1.88
CA VAL A 131 -3.51 -4.18 -1.46
C VAL A 131 -3.93 -4.56 -0.04
N ILE A 132 -4.05 -5.85 0.24
CA ILE A 132 -4.28 -6.34 1.61
C ILE A 132 -3.04 -7.07 2.07
N MET A 133 -2.59 -6.69 3.26
CA MET A 133 -1.51 -7.37 3.96
C MET A 133 -2.03 -7.95 5.28
N ALA A 134 -1.44 -9.04 5.74
CA ALA A 134 -1.82 -9.71 6.97
C ALA A 134 -0.62 -10.18 7.79
N GLY A 135 -0.82 -10.31 9.10
CA GLY A 135 0.13 -10.92 10.01
C GLY A 135 1.09 -9.99 10.73
N GLY A 136 0.92 -8.68 10.61
CA GLY A 136 1.73 -7.70 11.34
C GLY A 136 1.47 -7.67 12.84
N LYS A 137 2.47 -7.28 13.61
CA LYS A 137 2.41 -7.22 15.07
C LYS A 137 3.50 -6.29 15.62
N VAL A 138 3.14 -5.38 16.49
CA VAL A 138 4.09 -4.49 17.18
C VAL A 138 4.55 -5.06 18.51
N SER A 139 3.64 -5.74 19.23
CA SER A 139 3.93 -6.29 20.56
C SER A 139 5.01 -7.38 20.51
N ASN A 140 5.89 -7.38 21.50
CA ASN A 140 6.90 -8.43 21.73
C ASN A 140 6.42 -9.58 22.63
N ARG A 141 5.13 -9.55 23.07
CA ARG A 141 4.56 -10.62 23.89
C ARG A 141 4.41 -11.90 23.05
N ILE A 142 4.83 -13.04 23.56
CA ILE A 142 4.79 -14.38 22.95
C ILE A 142 5.78 -14.54 21.81
N SER A 143 5.79 -13.63 20.84
CA SER A 143 6.71 -13.64 19.70
C SER A 143 7.22 -12.23 19.40
N PRO A 144 8.36 -12.07 18.71
CA PRO A 144 8.89 -10.76 18.36
C PRO A 144 7.95 -9.99 17.44
N PRO A 145 8.10 -8.66 17.34
CA PRO A 145 7.38 -7.83 16.38
C PRO A 145 7.58 -8.33 14.94
N LYS A 146 6.56 -8.16 14.11
CA LYS A 146 6.53 -8.64 12.73
C LYS A 146 5.92 -7.63 11.79
N PHE A 147 6.41 -7.59 10.56
CA PHE A 147 5.70 -6.91 9.49
C PHE A 147 4.64 -7.83 8.89
N SER A 148 3.54 -7.23 8.44
CA SER A 148 2.54 -7.93 7.66
C SER A 148 3.11 -8.34 6.29
N LYS A 149 2.56 -9.41 5.73
CA LYS A 149 2.88 -9.91 4.38
C LYS A 149 1.73 -9.64 3.43
N VAL A 150 2.04 -9.41 2.16
CA VAL A 150 1.02 -9.25 1.13
C VAL A 150 0.25 -10.55 0.98
N VAL A 151 -1.07 -10.49 1.15
CA VAL A 151 -1.96 -11.64 0.98
C VAL A 151 -2.90 -11.48 -0.21
N VAL A 152 -3.19 -10.24 -0.60
CA VAL A 152 -3.86 -9.93 -1.87
C VAL A 152 -3.11 -8.78 -2.53
N ALA A 153 -2.53 -9.05 -3.69
CA ALA A 153 -1.67 -8.11 -4.38
C ALA A 153 -2.42 -6.92 -4.99
N PHE A 154 -3.67 -7.11 -5.38
CA PHE A 154 -4.48 -6.06 -5.97
C PHE A 154 -5.96 -6.39 -5.93
N ILE A 155 -6.76 -5.41 -5.51
CA ILE A 155 -8.22 -5.37 -5.63
C ILE A 155 -8.58 -4.03 -6.27
N PRO A 156 -9.47 -3.98 -7.27
CA PRO A 156 -9.95 -2.72 -7.82
C PRO A 156 -10.56 -1.81 -6.75
N ASN A 157 -10.39 -0.51 -6.92
CA ASN A 157 -10.99 0.48 -6.03
C ASN A 157 -12.46 0.69 -6.39
N GLU A 158 -13.38 0.09 -5.64
CA GLU A 158 -14.82 0.03 -5.92
C GLU A 158 -15.65 0.80 -4.88
N PRO A 159 -15.63 2.16 -4.89
CA PRO A 159 -16.52 2.92 -4.02
C PRO A 159 -18.00 2.67 -4.40
N PRO A 160 -18.96 2.86 -3.47
CA PRO A 160 -18.79 3.40 -2.12
C PRO A 160 -18.64 2.36 -1.02
N ARG A 161 -18.71 1.07 -1.30
CA ARG A 161 -18.76 0.01 -0.29
C ARG A 161 -17.60 -0.97 -0.30
N TRP A 162 -16.72 -0.91 -1.30
CA TRP A 162 -15.56 -1.80 -1.44
C TRP A 162 -15.87 -3.28 -1.16
N PRO A 163 -16.83 -3.89 -1.90
CA PRO A 163 -17.36 -5.21 -1.57
C PRO A 163 -16.30 -6.31 -1.59
N GLN A 164 -15.40 -6.30 -2.57
CA GLN A 164 -14.33 -7.29 -2.66
C GLN A 164 -13.35 -7.17 -1.49
N THR A 165 -12.94 -5.95 -1.16
CA THR A 165 -12.03 -5.68 -0.04
C THR A 165 -12.62 -6.14 1.29
N THR A 166 -13.87 -5.78 1.56
CA THR A 166 -14.57 -6.15 2.81
C THR A 166 -14.83 -7.66 2.89
N ALA A 167 -15.16 -8.31 1.78
CA ALA A 167 -15.33 -9.76 1.74
C ALA A 167 -14.05 -10.53 2.08
N VAL A 168 -12.92 -10.12 1.51
CA VAL A 168 -11.61 -10.72 1.83
C VAL A 168 -11.26 -10.53 3.30
N ILE A 169 -11.41 -9.32 3.84
CA ILE A 169 -11.12 -9.04 5.25
C ILE A 169 -12.01 -9.88 6.17
N LYS A 170 -13.30 -9.93 5.89
CA LYS A 170 -14.25 -10.74 6.65
C LYS A 170 -13.88 -12.21 6.63
N LYS A 171 -13.55 -12.76 5.47
CA LYS A 171 -13.11 -14.15 5.33
C LYS A 171 -11.88 -14.45 6.18
N ILE A 172 -10.86 -13.59 6.15
CA ILE A 172 -9.65 -13.75 6.96
C ILE A 172 -10.01 -13.75 8.46
N VAL A 173 -10.87 -12.83 8.89
CA VAL A 173 -11.27 -12.72 10.29
C VAL A 173 -12.06 -13.93 10.76
N GLU A 174 -13.02 -14.42 9.96
CA GLU A 174 -13.82 -15.61 10.28
C GLU A 174 -12.95 -16.88 10.39
N VAL A 175 -12.06 -17.08 9.42
CA VAL A 175 -11.14 -18.23 9.44
C VAL A 175 -10.17 -18.15 10.61
N TYR A 176 -9.67 -16.97 10.92
CA TYR A 176 -8.84 -16.73 12.12
C TYR A 176 -9.61 -17.04 13.40
N ALA A 177 -10.82 -16.52 13.54
CA ALA A 177 -11.65 -16.74 14.73
C ALA A 177 -11.93 -18.22 14.98
N ALA A 178 -12.14 -19.01 13.92
CA ALA A 178 -12.43 -20.43 13.98
C ALA A 178 -11.21 -21.32 14.28
N ASN A 179 -10.00 -20.90 13.92
CA ASN A 179 -8.81 -21.78 13.92
C ASN A 179 -7.69 -21.34 14.87
N ALA A 180 -7.67 -20.11 15.31
CA ALA A 180 -6.63 -19.61 16.21
C ALA A 180 -6.85 -20.05 17.65
N ARG A 181 -5.76 -20.17 18.41
CA ARG A 181 -5.79 -20.47 19.83
C ARG A 181 -6.13 -19.22 20.64
N LYS A 182 -6.62 -19.38 21.85
CA LYS A 182 -6.86 -18.26 22.76
C LYS A 182 -5.57 -17.47 22.98
N TYR A 183 -5.67 -16.14 22.84
CA TYR A 183 -4.56 -15.17 22.91
C TYR A 183 -3.54 -15.24 21.77
N GLU A 184 -3.74 -16.05 20.76
CA GLU A 184 -2.88 -16.13 19.58
C GLU A 184 -3.26 -15.01 18.57
N ARG A 185 -2.29 -14.16 18.19
CA ARG A 185 -2.51 -13.11 17.19
C ARG A 185 -2.55 -13.69 15.78
N LEU A 186 -3.14 -12.96 14.84
CA LEU A 186 -3.28 -13.40 13.46
C LEU A 186 -1.94 -13.85 12.84
N GLY A 187 -0.89 -13.05 12.99
CA GLY A 187 0.44 -13.37 12.45
C GLY A 187 1.09 -14.59 13.13
N GLU A 188 0.84 -14.80 14.42
CA GLU A 188 1.31 -15.96 15.15
C GLU A 188 0.61 -17.25 14.69
N TRP A 189 -0.71 -17.15 14.48
CA TRP A 189 -1.51 -18.23 13.94
C TRP A 189 -1.06 -18.59 12.51
N ALA A 190 -0.90 -17.60 11.63
CA ALA A 190 -0.46 -17.82 10.25
C ALA A 190 0.92 -18.49 10.16
N GLU A 191 1.89 -18.08 11.00
CA GLU A 191 3.18 -18.73 11.06
C GLU A 191 3.14 -20.15 11.64
N ARG A 192 2.31 -20.36 12.66
CA ARG A 192 2.15 -21.69 13.26
C ARG A 192 1.58 -22.72 12.29
N ILE A 193 0.59 -22.34 11.49
CA ILE A 193 0.01 -23.27 10.50
C ILE A 193 0.80 -23.32 9.20
N GLY A 194 1.63 -22.31 8.92
CA GLY A 194 2.30 -22.08 7.66
C GLY A 194 1.48 -21.20 6.70
N TRP A 195 2.17 -20.33 5.96
CA TRP A 195 1.52 -19.39 5.05
C TRP A 195 0.75 -20.07 3.91
N GLU A 196 1.24 -21.21 3.40
CA GLU A 196 0.54 -21.99 2.38
C GLU A 196 -0.86 -22.41 2.87
N ARG A 197 -0.93 -22.98 4.08
CA ARG A 197 -2.21 -23.36 4.69
C ARG A 197 -3.08 -22.16 5.04
N PHE A 198 -2.46 -21.03 5.36
CA PHE A 198 -3.22 -19.78 5.55
C PHE A 198 -3.95 -19.38 4.28
N PHE A 199 -3.26 -19.36 3.13
CA PHE A 199 -3.86 -19.05 1.83
C PHE A 199 -4.96 -20.04 1.45
N GLU A 200 -4.73 -21.33 1.64
CA GLU A 200 -5.69 -22.38 1.38
C GLU A 200 -6.97 -22.22 2.23
N LYS A 201 -6.82 -22.04 3.54
CA LYS A 201 -7.97 -21.85 4.46
C LYS A 201 -8.76 -20.56 4.20
N CYS A 202 -8.08 -19.50 3.86
CA CYS A 202 -8.70 -18.22 3.52
C CYS A 202 -9.23 -18.17 2.08
N GLU A 203 -9.02 -19.24 1.29
CA GLU A 203 -9.40 -19.33 -0.13
C GLU A 203 -8.82 -18.17 -0.96
N LEU A 204 -7.60 -17.76 -0.63
CA LEU A 204 -6.89 -16.69 -1.32
C LEU A 204 -5.95 -17.29 -2.37
N PRO A 205 -5.90 -16.72 -3.59
CA PRO A 205 -4.97 -17.18 -4.61
C PRO A 205 -3.52 -16.89 -4.20
N PHE A 206 -2.69 -17.91 -4.18
CA PHE A 206 -1.24 -17.75 -4.00
C PHE A 206 -0.58 -17.64 -5.37
N THR A 207 -0.03 -16.47 -5.67
CA THR A 207 0.64 -16.19 -6.94
C THR A 207 2.08 -15.74 -6.71
N HIS A 208 2.92 -15.77 -7.75
CA HIS A 208 4.29 -15.29 -7.68
C HIS A 208 4.40 -13.81 -7.28
N HIS A 209 3.36 -13.00 -7.49
CA HIS A 209 3.30 -11.60 -7.04
C HIS A 209 3.26 -11.44 -5.51
N LEU A 210 2.98 -12.51 -4.77
CA LEU A 210 2.91 -12.54 -3.32
C LEU A 210 4.22 -13.00 -2.67
N ILE A 211 5.18 -13.45 -3.46
CA ILE A 211 6.50 -13.82 -2.99
C ILE A 211 7.23 -12.53 -2.61
N ASP A 212 7.38 -12.35 -1.31
CA ASP A 212 7.95 -11.17 -0.71
C ASP A 212 9.44 -11.41 -0.43
N ASP A 213 10.24 -11.24 -1.47
CA ASP A 213 11.70 -11.25 -1.39
C ASP A 213 12.29 -9.84 -1.39
N PHE A 214 11.42 -8.83 -1.25
CA PHE A 214 11.87 -7.45 -1.30
C PHE A 214 12.54 -6.98 -0.01
N ARG A 215 12.35 -7.66 1.11
CA ARG A 215 12.88 -7.21 2.40
C ARG A 215 14.40 -7.12 2.40
N ASP A 216 15.07 -8.12 1.94
CA ASP A 216 16.53 -8.12 1.87
C ASP A 216 17.04 -7.13 0.82
N PRO A 217 16.61 -7.17 -0.46
CA PRO A 217 17.00 -6.17 -1.44
C PRO A 217 16.63 -4.74 -1.03
N ALA A 218 15.44 -4.50 -0.51
CA ALA A 218 15.03 -3.18 -0.05
C ALA A 218 15.88 -2.67 1.14
N TYR A 219 16.19 -3.53 2.09
CA TYR A 219 17.05 -3.20 3.22
C TYR A 219 18.47 -2.88 2.77
N TYR A 220 19.06 -3.66 1.88
CA TYR A 220 20.39 -3.40 1.35
C TYR A 220 20.43 -2.13 0.51
N THR A 221 19.45 -1.92 -0.35
CA THR A 221 19.34 -0.70 -1.16
C THR A 221 19.18 0.54 -0.27
N TRP A 222 18.33 0.47 0.73
CA TRP A 222 18.15 1.55 1.69
C TRP A 222 19.46 1.83 2.46
N ARG A 223 20.14 0.79 2.92
CA ARG A 223 21.42 0.91 3.62
C ARG A 223 22.54 1.48 2.75
N GLN A 224 22.51 1.20 1.46
CA GLN A 224 23.47 1.76 0.50
C GLN A 224 23.18 3.22 0.17
N THR A 225 21.89 3.60 0.10
CA THR A 225 21.46 4.96 -0.25
C THR A 225 21.46 5.91 0.94
N THR A 226 21.11 5.45 2.12
CA THR A 226 21.17 6.20 3.37
C THR A 226 22.52 5.98 4.05
N GLN A 227 23.51 6.75 3.65
CA GLN A 227 24.78 6.79 4.39
C GLN A 227 24.59 7.56 5.70
N PHE A 228 24.08 6.90 6.72
CA PHE A 228 24.23 7.41 8.08
C PHE A 228 25.70 7.24 8.49
N LYS A 229 26.46 8.29 8.39
CA LYS A 229 27.75 8.38 9.08
C LYS A 229 27.45 8.80 10.50
N PHE A 230 27.49 7.86 11.40
CA PHE A 230 27.56 8.15 12.83
C PHE A 230 29.00 8.41 13.22
#